data_a87191569a022108739a335c337ca5e7
#
_entry.id   a87191569a022108739a335c337ca5e7
#
_cell.length_a   1.000
_cell.length_b   1.000
_cell.length_c   1.000
_cell.angle_alpha   90.00
_cell.angle_beta   90.00
_cell.angle_gamma   90.00
#
_symmetry.space_group_name_H-M   'P 1'
#
loop_
_entity.id
_entity.type
_entity.pdbx_description
1 polymer ?
#
loop_
_entity_poly.entity_id
_entity_poly.type
_entity_poly.pdbx_seq_one_letter_code
_entity_poly.pdbx_strand_id
1 'polypeptide(L)'
;FRGFYNSNSISFNLDTEVDGDFLISGSQKIENKNFINNSMFKNIVLGKSFWDYKISIPRFNSERKEISVEAKSTLNGTTINFPKPFKKIKNINSPIFIKASYVDKDFSNIIISYNNILAEIKSLKYFNGYINFSGDKSIIPDHGFDVLGKIVEFDTNELNIFEKNSNSTDYLRYVNKLNVDFSKLIFRDKVFKNLSINGFNSKKYFIFNDISVASKEVSISASGKVEFNNISSFDIKLNSPNVENLLNYWNFNHSLRDSSASSIFNINWQGHLLDFELNKVYGKFTVNMVNGRLKKVGNRASRIFGLFNIDLLTKRLSLDFDDVTKNGF
;
A
#
# COMPACT_ATOMS: atom_id res chain seq x y z
N PHE A 1 -7.14 -12.02 40.46
CA PHE A 1 -7.60 -13.33 40.01
C PHE A 1 -6.55 -14.01 39.14
N ARG A 2 -6.44 -15.35 39.26
CA ARG A 2 -5.58 -16.17 38.40
C ARG A 2 -6.41 -17.32 37.85
N GLY A 3 -6.28 -17.62 36.56
CA GLY A 3 -7.03 -18.69 35.90
C GLY A 3 -6.36 -19.14 34.61
N PHE A 4 -7.04 -19.99 33.85
CA PHE A 4 -6.57 -20.49 32.57
C PHE A 4 -7.66 -20.26 31.53
N TYR A 5 -7.29 -19.74 30.36
CA TYR A 5 -8.13 -19.66 29.19
C TYR A 5 -7.39 -20.22 27.99
N ASN A 6 -7.95 -21.23 27.32
CA ASN A 6 -7.32 -21.94 26.21
C ASN A 6 -5.87 -22.37 26.53
N SER A 7 -5.67 -22.99 27.72
CA SER A 7 -4.37 -23.47 28.24
C SER A 7 -3.32 -22.39 28.54
N ASN A 8 -3.67 -21.10 28.43
CA ASN A 8 -2.79 -20.01 28.85
C ASN A 8 -3.18 -19.52 30.24
N SER A 9 -2.17 -19.28 31.09
CA SER A 9 -2.41 -18.65 32.38
C SER A 9 -2.86 -17.21 32.21
N ILE A 10 -3.95 -16.86 32.85
CA ILE A 10 -4.46 -15.48 32.91
C ILE A 10 -4.30 -15.01 34.34
N SER A 11 -3.74 -13.82 34.50
CA SER A 11 -3.79 -13.09 35.77
C SER A 11 -4.33 -11.69 35.46
N PHE A 12 -5.30 -11.27 36.25
CA PHE A 12 -5.82 -9.90 36.15
C PHE A 12 -6.12 -9.36 37.55
N ASN A 13 -6.04 -8.02 37.64
CA ASN A 13 -6.48 -7.28 38.83
C ASN A 13 -7.85 -6.67 38.50
N LEU A 14 -8.69 -6.63 39.54
CA LEU A 14 -9.97 -5.94 39.49
C LEU A 14 -9.91 -4.83 40.54
N ASP A 15 -10.04 -3.59 40.08
CA ASP A 15 -10.03 -2.37 40.88
C ASP A 15 -11.26 -1.54 40.58
N THR A 16 -11.47 -0.47 41.35
CA THR A 16 -12.45 0.58 41.07
C THR A 16 -11.75 1.90 40.88
N GLU A 17 -12.08 2.63 39.83
CA GLU A 17 -11.58 3.99 39.61
C GLU A 17 -12.30 5.00 40.54
N VAL A 18 -11.78 6.23 40.64
CA VAL A 18 -12.31 7.28 41.51
C VAL A 18 -13.76 7.64 41.17
N ASP A 19 -14.14 7.54 39.90
CA ASP A 19 -15.50 7.76 39.40
C ASP A 19 -16.43 6.54 39.61
N GLY A 20 -15.91 5.44 40.18
CA GLY A 20 -16.65 4.23 40.48
C GLY A 20 -16.74 3.23 39.34
N ASP A 21 -16.03 3.45 38.23
CA ASP A 21 -15.93 2.49 37.13
C ASP A 21 -15.10 1.27 37.55
N PHE A 22 -15.44 0.09 37.02
CA PHE A 22 -14.67 -1.13 37.24
C PHE A 22 -13.49 -1.20 36.28
N LEU A 23 -12.32 -1.39 36.82
CA LEU A 23 -11.08 -1.53 36.08
C LEU A 23 -10.57 -2.97 36.10
N ILE A 24 -10.45 -3.59 34.95
CA ILE A 24 -9.78 -4.88 34.77
C ILE A 24 -8.45 -4.61 34.09
N SER A 25 -7.35 -5.00 34.70
CA SER A 25 -6.01 -4.86 34.11
C SER A 25 -5.22 -6.16 34.24
N GLY A 26 -4.37 -6.43 33.27
CA GLY A 26 -3.54 -7.63 33.32
C GLY A 26 -2.51 -7.68 32.22
N SER A 27 -1.66 -8.72 32.30
CA SER A 27 -0.65 -9.01 31.29
C SER A 27 -0.74 -10.48 30.91
N GLN A 28 -0.76 -10.77 29.61
CA GLN A 28 -0.91 -12.12 29.10
C GLN A 28 -0.07 -12.36 27.84
N LYS A 29 0.50 -13.56 27.75
CA LYS A 29 1.10 -14.04 26.51
C LYS A 29 0.02 -14.60 25.61
N ILE A 30 -0.18 -13.96 24.45
CA ILE A 30 -1.24 -14.30 23.51
C ILE A 30 -0.64 -14.83 22.22
N GLU A 31 -1.22 -15.89 21.68
CA GLU A 31 -0.93 -16.39 20.34
C GLU A 31 -1.68 -15.54 19.31
N ASN A 32 -0.93 -14.78 18.51
CA ASN A 32 -1.49 -13.73 17.68
C ASN A 32 -2.47 -14.23 16.58
N LYS A 33 -2.35 -15.49 16.15
CA LYS A 33 -3.32 -16.13 15.25
C LYS A 33 -4.75 -16.16 15.80
N ASN A 34 -4.90 -16.11 17.13
CA ASN A 34 -6.22 -16.18 17.78
C ASN A 34 -7.02 -14.88 17.64
N PHE A 35 -6.36 -13.75 17.34
CA PHE A 35 -7.05 -12.48 17.07
C PHE A 35 -7.62 -12.40 15.65
N ILE A 36 -7.21 -13.31 14.77
CA ILE A 36 -7.48 -13.20 13.34
C ILE A 36 -8.34 -14.39 12.91
N ASN A 37 -9.65 -14.21 12.95
CA ASN A 37 -10.59 -15.24 12.48
C ASN A 37 -10.62 -15.39 10.95
N ASN A 38 -10.08 -14.43 10.22
CA ASN A 38 -10.05 -14.47 8.75
C ASN A 38 -8.89 -15.35 8.27
N SER A 39 -9.18 -16.36 7.46
CA SER A 39 -8.21 -17.32 6.92
C SER A 39 -7.09 -16.64 6.12
N MET A 40 -7.39 -15.54 5.46
CA MET A 40 -6.44 -14.75 4.66
C MET A 40 -5.27 -14.22 5.51
N PHE A 41 -5.53 -13.81 6.75
CA PHE A 41 -4.52 -13.20 7.63
C PHE A 41 -3.80 -14.20 8.54
N LYS A 42 -4.24 -15.45 8.61
CA LYS A 42 -3.66 -16.46 9.52
C LYS A 42 -2.16 -16.69 9.29
N ASN A 43 -1.69 -16.53 8.07
CA ASN A 43 -0.27 -16.73 7.71
C ASN A 43 0.54 -15.44 7.77
N ILE A 44 -0.10 -14.31 8.00
CA ILE A 44 0.56 -13.00 8.04
C ILE A 44 1.16 -12.75 9.42
N VAL A 45 0.41 -13.02 10.49
CA VAL A 45 0.84 -12.74 11.86
C VAL A 45 1.07 -14.05 12.60
N LEU A 46 2.34 -14.39 12.85
CA LEU A 46 2.76 -15.65 13.45
C LEU A 46 3.46 -15.42 14.78
N GLY A 47 3.30 -16.38 15.70
CA GLY A 47 4.01 -16.39 16.98
C GLY A 47 3.16 -15.89 18.14
N LYS A 48 3.83 -15.64 19.27
CA LYS A 48 3.20 -15.24 20.53
C LYS A 48 3.94 -14.04 21.10
N SER A 49 3.19 -13.06 21.62
CA SER A 49 3.74 -11.90 22.31
C SER A 49 3.00 -11.63 23.63
N PHE A 50 3.66 -10.89 24.52
CA PHE A 50 3.03 -10.37 25.71
C PHE A 50 2.21 -9.13 25.41
N TRP A 51 1.03 -9.07 26.02
CA TRP A 51 0.10 -7.95 25.91
C TRP A 51 -0.32 -7.51 27.28
N ASP A 52 -0.14 -6.24 27.57
CA ASP A 52 -0.72 -5.57 28.71
C ASP A 52 -2.06 -4.98 28.27
N TYR A 53 -3.11 -5.22 29.05
CA TYR A 53 -4.44 -4.72 28.73
C TYR A 53 -5.09 -4.04 29.93
N LYS A 54 -5.96 -3.11 29.62
CA LYS A 54 -6.80 -2.35 30.55
C LYS A 54 -8.20 -2.25 29.96
N ILE A 55 -9.22 -2.68 30.72
CA ILE A 55 -10.63 -2.61 30.34
C ILE A 55 -11.32 -1.82 31.44
N SER A 56 -11.93 -0.68 31.08
CA SER A 56 -12.72 0.14 31.98
C SER A 56 -14.21 -0.05 31.64
N ILE A 57 -14.98 -0.52 32.64
CA ILE A 57 -16.39 -0.82 32.52
C ILE A 57 -17.14 0.20 33.38
N PRO A 58 -18.06 1.02 32.82
CA PRO A 58 -18.80 1.98 33.57
C PRO A 58 -19.65 1.31 34.66
N ARG A 59 -19.83 1.97 35.78
CA ARG A 59 -20.69 1.50 36.87
C ARG A 59 -22.14 1.35 36.38
N PHE A 60 -22.91 0.47 36.99
CA PHE A 60 -24.24 0.06 36.56
C PHE A 60 -25.24 1.23 36.37
N ASN A 61 -25.15 2.27 37.20
CA ASN A 61 -26.02 3.47 37.14
C ASN A 61 -25.41 4.66 36.39
N SER A 62 -24.36 4.44 35.63
CA SER A 62 -23.74 5.48 34.82
C SER A 62 -24.59 5.77 33.58
N GLU A 63 -24.70 7.06 33.21
CA GLU A 63 -25.21 7.46 31.90
C GLU A 63 -24.31 6.98 30.76
N ARG A 64 -23.01 6.84 31.06
CA ARG A 64 -22.01 6.35 30.13
C ARG A 64 -22.12 4.83 30.02
N LYS A 65 -22.40 4.33 28.82
CA LYS A 65 -22.49 2.88 28.51
C LYS A 65 -21.26 2.34 27.76
N GLU A 66 -20.27 3.16 27.59
CA GLU A 66 -19.08 2.86 26.80
C GLU A 66 -18.05 2.09 27.61
N ILE A 67 -17.70 0.89 27.18
CA ILE A 67 -16.58 0.13 27.69
C ILE A 67 -15.32 0.55 26.93
N SER A 68 -14.29 1.02 27.64
CA SER A 68 -13.00 1.36 27.04
C SER A 68 -12.05 0.16 27.15
N VAL A 69 -11.38 -0.15 26.05
CA VAL A 69 -10.38 -1.23 25.97
C VAL A 69 -9.06 -0.63 25.50
N GLU A 70 -7.99 -0.85 26.26
CA GLU A 70 -6.63 -0.49 25.88
C GLU A 70 -5.75 -1.74 25.90
N ALA A 71 -4.87 -1.89 24.89
CA ALA A 71 -3.91 -2.97 24.83
C ALA A 71 -2.57 -2.47 24.29
N LYS A 72 -1.47 -2.97 24.88
CA LYS A 72 -0.10 -2.62 24.51
C LYS A 72 0.74 -3.87 24.36
N SER A 73 1.64 -3.86 23.40
CA SER A 73 2.64 -4.93 23.23
C SER A 73 3.89 -4.37 22.54
N THR A 74 5.03 -5.00 22.77
CA THR A 74 6.23 -4.79 21.95
C THR A 74 6.27 -5.72 20.75
N LEU A 75 5.30 -6.62 20.64
CA LEU A 75 5.23 -7.70 19.65
C LEU A 75 6.50 -8.59 19.62
N ASN A 76 7.31 -8.59 20.67
CA ASN A 76 8.45 -9.52 20.77
C ASN A 76 7.96 -10.97 20.75
N GLY A 77 8.53 -11.80 19.90
CA GLY A 77 8.06 -13.18 19.65
C GLY A 77 7.06 -13.32 18.50
N THR A 78 6.66 -12.20 17.86
CA THR A 78 5.75 -12.18 16.71
C THR A 78 6.52 -11.85 15.43
N THR A 79 6.17 -12.54 14.34
CA THR A 79 6.57 -12.20 12.96
C THR A 79 5.36 -11.65 12.22
N ILE A 80 5.54 -10.57 11.46
CA ILE A 80 4.52 -10.05 10.54
C ILE A 80 5.07 -10.16 9.12
N ASN A 81 4.50 -11.06 8.33
CA ASN A 81 4.83 -11.31 6.93
C ASN A 81 3.96 -10.45 6.03
N PHE A 82 4.21 -9.13 6.05
CA PHE A 82 3.52 -8.15 5.24
C PHE A 82 4.54 -7.18 4.66
N PRO A 83 4.27 -6.47 3.56
CA PRO A 83 5.19 -5.46 3.04
C PRO A 83 5.58 -4.42 4.09
N LYS A 84 6.78 -3.84 3.96
CA LYS A 84 7.11 -2.63 4.72
C LYS A 84 6.08 -1.54 4.46
N PRO A 85 5.69 -0.75 5.45
CA PRO A 85 6.29 -0.60 6.78
C PRO A 85 5.77 -1.57 7.85
N PHE A 86 4.92 -2.52 7.53
CA PHE A 86 4.31 -3.44 8.50
C PHE A 86 5.16 -4.67 8.81
N LYS A 87 6.12 -5.00 7.93
CA LYS A 87 7.01 -6.16 8.06
C LYS A 87 7.76 -6.16 9.38
N LYS A 88 7.71 -7.30 10.07
CA LYS A 88 8.37 -7.45 11.38
C LYS A 88 9.03 -8.81 11.53
N ILE A 89 10.26 -8.81 12.00
CA ILE A 89 11.03 -10.02 12.34
C ILE A 89 10.75 -10.39 13.80
N LYS A 90 10.71 -11.69 14.10
CA LYS A 90 10.28 -12.28 15.37
C LYS A 90 10.89 -11.63 16.63
N ASN A 91 12.19 -11.41 16.62
CA ASN A 91 12.94 -10.97 17.81
C ASN A 91 13.19 -9.46 17.86
N ILE A 92 12.56 -8.69 17.00
CA ILE A 92 12.66 -7.23 17.02
C ILE A 92 11.44 -6.67 17.78
N ASN A 93 11.70 -5.71 18.68
CA ASN A 93 10.63 -4.98 19.33
C ASN A 93 9.99 -3.99 18.35
N SER A 94 8.69 -4.06 18.22
CA SER A 94 7.88 -3.12 17.45
C SER A 94 6.65 -2.77 18.28
N PRO A 95 6.67 -1.63 18.97
CA PRO A 95 5.59 -1.27 19.87
C PRO A 95 4.28 -1.08 19.11
N ILE A 96 3.23 -1.65 19.67
CA ILE A 96 1.84 -1.43 19.25
C ILE A 96 1.01 -1.01 20.44
N PHE A 97 0.15 -0.03 20.21
CA PHE A 97 -0.88 0.40 21.13
C PHE A 97 -2.23 0.37 20.42
N ILE A 98 -3.23 -0.19 21.08
CA ILE A 98 -4.60 -0.23 20.59
C ILE A 98 -5.51 0.33 21.67
N LYS A 99 -6.37 1.26 21.31
CA LYS A 99 -7.46 1.75 22.14
C LYS A 99 -8.75 1.66 21.35
N ALA A 100 -9.83 1.20 21.99
CA ALA A 100 -11.13 1.09 21.36
C ALA A 100 -12.25 1.30 22.38
N SER A 101 -13.37 1.78 21.91
CA SER A 101 -14.64 1.88 22.64
C SER A 101 -15.56 0.77 22.18
N TYR A 102 -16.26 0.14 23.11
CA TYR A 102 -17.29 -0.86 22.81
C TYR A 102 -18.64 -0.35 23.31
N VAL A 103 -19.55 -0.09 22.38
CA VAL A 103 -20.89 0.46 22.62
C VAL A 103 -21.89 -0.27 21.73
N ASP A 104 -23.05 -0.63 22.28
CA ASP A 104 -24.15 -1.26 21.53
C ASP A 104 -23.72 -2.49 20.70
N LYS A 105 -22.86 -3.32 21.29
CA LYS A 105 -22.32 -4.54 20.66
C LYS A 105 -21.36 -4.30 19.48
N ASP A 106 -20.86 -3.09 19.31
CA ASP A 106 -19.92 -2.77 18.24
C ASP A 106 -18.70 -2.02 18.77
N PHE A 107 -17.56 -2.17 18.09
CA PHE A 107 -16.37 -1.39 18.37
C PHE A 107 -16.37 -0.09 17.58
N SER A 108 -16.04 0.98 18.28
CA SER A 108 -15.94 2.33 17.70
C SER A 108 -14.71 3.04 18.26
N ASN A 109 -14.38 4.21 17.69
CA ASN A 109 -13.27 5.05 18.13
C ASN A 109 -11.96 4.26 18.33
N ILE A 110 -11.63 3.40 17.35
CA ILE A 110 -10.46 2.53 17.40
C ILE A 110 -9.24 3.36 17.02
N ILE A 111 -8.25 3.40 17.90
CA ILE A 111 -6.95 4.03 17.67
C ILE A 111 -5.90 2.92 17.68
N ILE A 112 -5.09 2.86 16.63
CA ILE A 112 -3.97 1.92 16.53
C ILE A 112 -2.70 2.72 16.25
N SER A 113 -1.73 2.60 17.14
CA SER A 113 -0.39 3.13 16.92
C SER A 113 0.58 1.96 16.78
N TYR A 114 1.30 1.89 15.67
CA TYR A 114 2.29 0.86 15.39
C TYR A 114 3.57 1.48 14.83
N ASN A 115 4.65 1.43 15.60
CA ASN A 115 5.87 2.18 15.30
C ASN A 115 5.54 3.66 15.03
N ASN A 116 5.76 4.10 13.79
CA ASN A 116 5.47 5.48 13.34
C ASN A 116 4.17 5.57 12.52
N ILE A 117 3.26 4.62 12.65
CA ILE A 117 1.98 4.59 11.93
C ILE A 117 0.87 4.85 12.93
N LEU A 118 -0.04 5.75 12.60
CA LEU A 118 -1.25 6.01 13.35
C LEU A 118 -2.47 5.72 12.49
N ALA A 119 -3.39 4.93 13.00
CA ALA A 119 -4.70 4.74 12.38
C ALA A 119 -5.80 5.06 13.40
N GLU A 120 -6.82 5.78 12.96
CA GLU A 120 -8.04 6.02 13.72
C GLU A 120 -9.25 5.63 12.90
N ILE A 121 -10.13 4.83 13.48
CA ILE A 121 -11.37 4.35 12.87
C ILE A 121 -12.52 4.75 13.78
N LYS A 122 -13.41 5.61 13.30
CA LYS A 122 -14.56 6.09 14.10
C LYS A 122 -15.62 5.01 14.23
N SER A 123 -15.92 4.30 13.16
CA SER A 123 -16.90 3.22 13.13
C SER A 123 -16.54 2.15 12.12
N LEU A 124 -16.59 0.90 12.53
CA LEU A 124 -16.43 -0.23 11.61
C LEU A 124 -17.66 -0.38 10.69
N LYS A 125 -18.85 -0.03 11.16
CA LYS A 125 -20.09 -0.11 10.39
C LYS A 125 -20.10 0.82 9.18
N TYR A 126 -19.60 2.05 9.36
CA TYR A 126 -19.55 3.06 8.28
C TYR A 126 -18.19 3.09 7.57
N PHE A 127 -17.24 2.33 8.07
CA PHE A 127 -15.87 2.22 7.55
C PHE A 127 -15.25 3.58 7.28
N ASN A 128 -15.28 4.46 8.30
CA ASN A 128 -14.70 5.79 8.22
C ASN A 128 -13.53 5.94 9.19
N GLY A 129 -12.44 6.48 8.68
CA GLY A 129 -11.21 6.60 9.44
C GLY A 129 -10.04 7.09 8.59
N TYR A 130 -8.85 6.99 9.14
CA TYR A 130 -7.61 7.23 8.41
C TYR A 130 -6.47 6.32 8.86
N ILE A 131 -5.48 6.17 8.00
CA ILE A 131 -4.14 5.69 8.35
C ILE A 131 -3.12 6.72 7.91
N ASN A 132 -2.24 7.13 8.82
CA ASN A 132 -1.15 8.06 8.55
C ASN A 132 0.20 7.39 8.85
N PHE A 133 0.97 7.19 7.81
CA PHE A 133 2.30 6.57 7.86
C PHE A 133 3.39 7.46 8.46
N SER A 134 3.10 8.73 8.71
CA SER A 134 3.98 9.65 9.42
C SER A 134 3.70 9.72 10.93
N GLY A 135 2.63 9.08 11.39
CA GLY A 135 2.24 9.06 12.80
C GLY A 135 1.44 10.29 13.27
N ASP A 136 1.14 11.22 12.37
CA ASP A 136 0.40 12.43 12.70
C ASP A 136 -1.10 12.16 12.77
N LYS A 137 -1.79 12.89 13.65
CA LYS A 137 -3.25 12.90 13.67
C LYS A 137 -3.81 13.59 12.42
N SER A 138 -4.95 13.09 11.97
CA SER A 138 -5.71 13.68 10.88
C SER A 138 -7.19 13.81 11.23
N ILE A 139 -7.92 14.57 10.43
CA ILE A 139 -9.37 14.65 10.56
C ILE A 139 -9.97 13.38 9.99
N ILE A 140 -10.86 12.74 10.75
CA ILE A 140 -11.59 11.56 10.28
C ILE A 140 -12.62 12.01 9.25
N PRO A 141 -12.64 11.44 8.03
CA PRO A 141 -13.63 11.78 7.03
C PRO A 141 -15.03 11.26 7.42
N ASP A 142 -16.06 11.91 6.91
CA ASP A 142 -17.45 11.46 7.15
C ASP A 142 -17.71 10.08 6.54
N HIS A 143 -17.07 9.77 5.41
CA HIS A 143 -17.19 8.50 4.70
C HIS A 143 -15.83 8.06 4.14
N GLY A 144 -15.63 6.74 4.14
CA GLY A 144 -14.44 6.12 3.58
C GLY A 144 -13.19 6.30 4.44
N PHE A 145 -12.06 6.02 3.88
CA PHE A 145 -10.79 5.92 4.58
C PHE A 145 -9.71 6.81 3.93
N ASP A 146 -9.09 7.68 4.71
CA ASP A 146 -7.96 8.47 4.24
C ASP A 146 -6.65 7.69 4.42
N VAL A 147 -5.83 7.67 3.37
CA VAL A 147 -4.49 7.05 3.37
C VAL A 147 -3.46 8.14 3.18
N LEU A 148 -2.65 8.39 4.20
CA LEU A 148 -1.84 9.59 4.31
C LEU A 148 -0.40 9.29 4.73
N GLY A 149 0.51 10.21 4.43
CA GLY A 149 1.84 10.26 5.01
C GLY A 149 2.94 9.67 4.14
N LYS A 150 4.07 9.32 4.76
CA LYS A 150 5.28 8.94 4.06
C LYS A 150 5.68 7.50 4.33
N ILE A 151 5.89 6.75 3.27
CA ILE A 151 6.37 5.36 3.30
C ILE A 151 7.81 5.32 2.78
N VAL A 152 8.74 4.84 3.62
CA VAL A 152 10.15 4.77 3.24
C VAL A 152 10.39 3.77 2.13
N GLU A 153 9.81 2.57 2.24
CA GLU A 153 9.92 1.52 1.23
C GLU A 153 8.64 0.69 1.19
N PHE A 154 8.16 0.43 -0.02
CA PHE A 154 7.04 -0.47 -0.27
C PHE A 154 7.32 -1.35 -1.47
N ASP A 155 7.13 -2.66 -1.34
CA ASP A 155 7.31 -3.63 -2.42
C ASP A 155 5.95 -4.28 -2.75
N THR A 156 5.42 -3.98 -3.92
CA THR A 156 4.14 -4.53 -4.37
C THR A 156 4.20 -6.04 -4.62
N ASN A 157 5.37 -6.60 -4.88
CA ASN A 157 5.51 -8.04 -5.10
C ASN A 157 5.24 -8.84 -3.82
N GLU A 158 5.44 -8.23 -2.65
CA GLU A 158 5.10 -8.85 -1.36
C GLU A 158 3.58 -8.93 -1.11
N LEU A 159 2.75 -8.24 -1.93
CA LEU A 159 1.27 -8.30 -1.87
C LEU A 159 0.67 -9.53 -2.55
N ASN A 160 1.42 -10.28 -3.36
CA ASN A 160 0.94 -11.45 -4.10
C ASN A 160 0.33 -12.56 -3.21
N ILE A 161 0.48 -12.45 -1.90
CA ILE A 161 -0.18 -13.32 -0.91
C ILE A 161 -1.72 -13.14 -0.96
N PHE A 162 -2.20 -12.00 -1.48
CA PHE A 162 -3.64 -11.64 -1.49
C PHE A 162 -4.32 -11.90 -2.83
N GLU A 163 -3.56 -12.02 -3.94
CA GLU A 163 -4.12 -12.07 -5.30
C GLU A 163 -4.86 -13.38 -5.66
N LYS A 164 -4.64 -14.46 -4.93
CA LYS A 164 -5.20 -15.78 -5.30
C LYS A 164 -6.69 -15.96 -5.05
N ASN A 165 -7.38 -15.05 -4.34
CA ASN A 165 -8.78 -15.25 -3.92
C ASN A 165 -9.70 -14.04 -4.08
N SER A 166 -9.32 -12.99 -4.76
CA SER A 166 -10.18 -11.82 -4.92
C SER A 166 -10.74 -11.74 -6.34
N ASN A 167 -12.03 -11.95 -6.49
CA ASN A 167 -12.80 -11.14 -7.43
C ASN A 167 -12.36 -9.70 -7.16
N SER A 168 -11.86 -9.01 -8.16
CA SER A 168 -11.28 -7.67 -8.06
C SER A 168 -12.24 -6.71 -7.34
N THR A 169 -12.16 -6.70 -6.02
CA THR A 169 -12.93 -5.78 -5.22
C THR A 169 -12.32 -4.41 -5.43
N ASP A 170 -13.12 -3.47 -5.81
CA ASP A 170 -12.68 -2.10 -6.06
C ASP A 170 -12.36 -1.39 -4.74
N TYR A 171 -11.18 -1.67 -4.20
CA TYR A 171 -10.73 -1.12 -2.92
C TYR A 171 -10.70 0.41 -2.91
N LEU A 172 -10.52 1.04 -4.09
CA LEU A 172 -10.52 2.49 -4.21
C LEU A 172 -11.88 3.12 -3.86
N ARG A 173 -12.98 2.37 -3.92
CA ARG A 173 -14.30 2.85 -3.46
C ARG A 173 -14.32 3.24 -1.99
N TYR A 174 -13.51 2.54 -1.18
CA TYR A 174 -13.45 2.76 0.26
C TYR A 174 -12.41 3.83 0.64
N VAL A 175 -11.53 4.21 -0.28
CA VAL A 175 -10.55 5.28 -0.06
C VAL A 175 -11.22 6.61 -0.36
N ASN A 176 -11.32 7.49 0.66
CA ASN A 176 -11.81 8.85 0.50
C ASN A 176 -10.72 9.76 -0.08
N LYS A 177 -9.53 9.73 0.51
CA LYS A 177 -8.37 10.51 0.10
C LYS A 177 -7.11 9.67 0.15
N LEU A 178 -6.27 9.81 -0.86
CA LEU A 178 -4.92 9.26 -0.92
C LEU A 178 -3.93 10.42 -1.02
N ASN A 179 -3.00 10.51 -0.08
CA ASN A 179 -1.90 11.47 -0.10
C ASN A 179 -0.68 10.78 0.52
N VAL A 180 0.09 10.09 -0.32
CA VAL A 180 1.21 9.25 0.12
C VAL A 180 2.45 9.54 -0.69
N ASP A 181 3.56 9.74 0.03
CA ASP A 181 4.90 9.85 -0.53
C ASP A 181 5.69 8.57 -0.28
N PHE A 182 6.25 8.00 -1.34
CA PHE A 182 7.15 6.85 -1.24
C PHE A 182 8.59 7.31 -1.49
N SER A 183 9.48 7.08 -0.52
CA SER A 183 10.92 7.27 -0.80
C SER A 183 11.41 6.24 -1.81
N LYS A 184 10.88 5.00 -1.72
CA LYS A 184 11.16 3.89 -2.65
C LYS A 184 9.92 3.01 -2.80
N LEU A 185 9.39 2.93 -4.01
CA LEU A 185 8.38 1.95 -4.40
C LEU A 185 9.02 0.93 -5.34
N ILE A 186 8.82 -0.35 -5.06
CA ILE A 186 9.15 -1.45 -5.99
C ILE A 186 7.84 -1.94 -6.57
N PHE A 187 7.66 -1.74 -7.86
CA PHE A 187 6.51 -2.22 -8.61
C PHE A 187 6.99 -3.21 -9.66
N ARG A 188 6.60 -4.47 -9.52
CA ARG A 188 7.16 -5.59 -10.26
C ARG A 188 8.68 -5.61 -10.08
N ASP A 189 9.48 -5.47 -11.14
CA ASP A 189 10.94 -5.42 -11.13
C ASP A 189 11.51 -3.99 -11.21
N LYS A 190 10.67 -2.96 -11.22
CA LYS A 190 11.06 -1.57 -11.38
C LYS A 190 11.04 -0.82 -10.05
N VAL A 191 12.06 -0.01 -9.84
CA VAL A 191 12.21 0.82 -8.65
C VAL A 191 11.84 2.27 -9.00
N PHE A 192 10.94 2.85 -8.22
CA PHE A 192 10.57 4.26 -8.30
C PHE A 192 11.02 4.95 -7.01
N LYS A 193 11.85 5.97 -7.13
CA LYS A 193 12.28 6.80 -6.01
C LYS A 193 11.52 8.11 -6.00
N ASN A 194 11.22 8.60 -4.81
CA ASN A 194 10.50 9.86 -4.59
C ASN A 194 9.20 9.93 -5.42
N LEU A 195 8.37 8.89 -5.27
CA LEU A 195 7.05 8.85 -5.86
C LEU A 195 6.05 9.51 -4.90
N SER A 196 5.32 10.49 -5.37
CA SER A 196 4.16 11.10 -4.68
C SER A 196 2.88 10.71 -5.40
N ILE A 197 1.84 10.38 -4.63
CA ILE A 197 0.52 10.05 -5.17
C ILE A 197 -0.53 10.84 -4.40
N ASN A 198 -1.32 11.65 -5.12
CA ASN A 198 -2.44 12.40 -4.58
C ASN A 198 -3.72 12.07 -5.35
N GLY A 199 -4.77 11.78 -4.61
CA GLY A 199 -6.07 11.49 -5.22
C GLY A 199 -7.22 11.52 -4.21
N PHE A 200 -8.43 11.48 -4.72
CA PHE A 200 -9.63 11.48 -3.90
C PHE A 200 -10.81 10.81 -4.60
N ASN A 201 -11.77 10.39 -3.81
CA ASN A 201 -13.01 9.78 -4.27
C ASN A 201 -14.03 10.83 -4.68
N SER A 202 -14.59 10.70 -5.86
CA SER A 202 -15.65 11.55 -6.40
C SER A 202 -16.92 10.73 -6.70
N LYS A 203 -17.35 9.88 -5.78
CA LYS A 203 -18.53 9.00 -5.86
C LYS A 203 -18.56 8.03 -7.06
N LYS A 204 -18.23 8.48 -8.25
CA LYS A 204 -18.24 7.68 -9.49
C LYS A 204 -16.84 7.24 -9.90
N TYR A 205 -15.83 8.02 -9.53
CA TYR A 205 -14.43 7.83 -9.91
C TYR A 205 -13.53 7.99 -8.72
N PHE A 206 -12.42 7.30 -8.71
CA PHE A 206 -11.25 7.74 -7.95
C PHE A 206 -10.40 8.61 -8.89
N ILE A 207 -10.16 9.85 -8.49
CA ILE A 207 -9.42 10.83 -9.28
C ILE A 207 -8.00 10.94 -8.73
N PHE A 208 -7.00 10.66 -9.55
CA PHE A 208 -5.60 10.96 -9.28
C PHE A 208 -5.29 12.33 -9.88
N ASN A 209 -5.19 13.34 -9.04
CA ASN A 209 -4.88 14.70 -9.49
C ASN A 209 -3.39 14.94 -9.65
N ASP A 210 -2.55 14.17 -8.95
CA ASP A 210 -1.11 14.21 -9.13
C ASP A 210 -0.48 12.85 -8.80
N ILE A 211 0.30 12.33 -9.72
CA ILE A 211 1.24 11.24 -9.52
C ILE A 211 2.57 11.73 -10.05
N SER A 212 3.57 11.86 -9.20
CA SER A 212 4.86 12.42 -9.61
C SER A 212 6.03 11.57 -9.15
N VAL A 213 7.02 11.43 -10.02
CA VAL A 213 8.31 10.81 -9.74
C VAL A 213 9.40 11.80 -10.13
N ALA A 214 10.34 12.06 -9.23
CA ALA A 214 11.48 12.91 -9.49
C ALA A 214 12.78 12.17 -9.13
N SER A 215 13.54 11.77 -10.16
CA SER A 215 14.89 11.20 -10.01
C SER A 215 15.87 11.90 -10.96
N LYS A 216 17.13 11.53 -10.88
CA LYS A 216 18.15 12.05 -11.81
C LYS A 216 17.94 11.52 -13.23
N GLU A 217 17.35 10.33 -13.37
CA GLU A 217 17.19 9.62 -14.64
C GLU A 217 15.88 10.01 -15.33
N VAL A 218 14.85 10.33 -14.54
CA VAL A 218 13.53 10.60 -15.08
C VAL A 218 12.69 11.48 -14.15
N SER A 219 11.89 12.36 -14.74
CA SER A 219 10.74 12.97 -14.12
C SER A 219 9.46 12.47 -14.80
N ILE A 220 8.51 12.05 -13.97
CA ILE A 220 7.18 11.63 -14.42
C ILE A 220 6.16 12.50 -13.71
N SER A 221 5.19 13.00 -14.44
CA SER A 221 3.98 13.58 -13.88
C SER A 221 2.78 12.95 -14.56
N ALA A 222 1.82 12.53 -13.77
CA ALA A 222 0.61 11.94 -14.30
C ALA A 222 -0.61 12.39 -13.51
N SER A 223 -1.75 12.44 -14.20
CA SER A 223 -3.07 12.60 -13.61
C SER A 223 -4.04 11.66 -14.31
N GLY A 224 -5.13 11.32 -13.65
CA GLY A 224 -6.07 10.39 -14.25
C GLY A 224 -7.23 10.05 -13.37
N LYS A 225 -8.01 9.08 -13.80
CA LYS A 225 -9.16 8.59 -13.05
C LYS A 225 -9.38 7.09 -13.28
N VAL A 226 -9.90 6.45 -12.25
CA VAL A 226 -10.37 5.07 -12.30
C VAL A 226 -11.88 5.08 -12.09
N GLU A 227 -12.61 4.66 -13.08
CA GLU A 227 -14.07 4.48 -12.97
C GLU A 227 -14.35 3.17 -12.24
N PHE A 228 -15.19 3.21 -11.21
CA PHE A 228 -15.45 2.05 -10.35
C PHE A 228 -16.10 0.86 -11.06
N ASN A 229 -16.54 1.05 -12.28
CA ASN A 229 -17.19 -0.01 -13.02
C ASN A 229 -16.39 -0.54 -14.21
N ASN A 230 -15.25 0.06 -14.63
CA ASN A 230 -14.55 -0.56 -15.74
C ASN A 230 -13.35 0.12 -16.39
N ILE A 231 -13.13 1.41 -16.30
CA ILE A 231 -12.12 2.06 -17.15
C ILE A 231 -11.16 2.89 -16.31
N SER A 232 -9.89 2.67 -16.54
CA SER A 232 -8.81 3.52 -16.05
C SER A 232 -8.31 4.39 -17.19
N SER A 233 -8.14 5.69 -16.94
CA SER A 233 -7.70 6.70 -17.91
C SER A 233 -6.62 7.58 -17.31
N PHE A 234 -5.48 7.72 -17.97
CA PHE A 234 -4.35 8.50 -17.47
C PHE A 234 -3.68 9.32 -18.55
N ASP A 235 -3.31 10.55 -18.18
CA ASP A 235 -2.44 11.44 -18.91
C ASP A 235 -1.08 11.45 -18.22
N ILE A 236 -0.02 11.05 -18.91
CA ILE A 236 1.32 10.88 -18.36
C ILE A 236 2.30 11.70 -19.18
N LYS A 237 3.12 12.50 -18.51
CA LYS A 237 4.28 13.18 -19.08
C LYS A 237 5.53 12.57 -18.49
N LEU A 238 6.47 12.19 -19.35
CA LEU A 238 7.76 11.64 -18.97
C LEU A 238 8.86 12.45 -19.62
N ASN A 239 9.82 12.90 -18.82
CA ASN A 239 11.03 13.55 -19.31
C ASN A 239 12.26 12.83 -18.76
N SER A 240 13.18 12.49 -19.66
CA SER A 240 14.49 11.91 -19.28
C SER A 240 15.60 12.76 -19.90
N PRO A 241 16.51 13.30 -19.08
CA PRO A 241 17.67 14.04 -19.58
C PRO A 241 18.69 13.12 -20.25
N ASN A 242 18.69 11.82 -19.90
CA ASN A 242 19.52 10.81 -20.51
C ASN A 242 18.80 9.47 -20.55
N VAL A 243 18.33 9.09 -21.74
CA VAL A 243 17.57 7.85 -21.95
C VAL A 243 18.43 6.59 -21.71
N GLU A 244 19.72 6.64 -22.00
CA GLU A 244 20.63 5.53 -21.71
C GLU A 244 20.66 5.23 -20.21
N ASN A 245 20.80 6.26 -19.37
CA ASN A 245 20.76 6.11 -17.92
C ASN A 245 19.40 5.61 -17.41
N LEU A 246 18.31 6.09 -17.97
CA LEU A 246 16.96 5.65 -17.64
C LEU A 246 16.77 4.16 -17.97
N LEU A 247 17.16 3.74 -19.16
CA LEU A 247 17.03 2.35 -19.61
C LEU A 247 17.90 1.42 -18.78
N ASN A 248 19.14 1.84 -18.44
CA ASN A 248 20.00 1.10 -17.52
C ASN A 248 19.41 1.00 -16.11
N TYR A 249 18.84 2.10 -15.60
CA TYR A 249 18.20 2.13 -14.28
C TYR A 249 17.02 1.16 -14.19
N TRP A 250 16.30 0.98 -15.28
CA TRP A 250 15.19 0.01 -15.37
C TRP A 250 15.61 -1.36 -15.94
N ASN A 251 16.91 -1.62 -16.07
CA ASN A 251 17.47 -2.88 -16.59
C ASN A 251 16.97 -3.25 -17.99
N PHE A 252 16.76 -2.24 -18.87
CA PHE A 252 16.43 -2.50 -20.25
C PHE A 252 17.69 -2.67 -21.11
N ASN A 253 17.74 -3.71 -21.92
CA ASN A 253 18.75 -3.82 -22.97
C ASN A 253 18.47 -2.78 -24.06
N HIS A 254 19.45 -1.94 -24.36
CA HIS A 254 19.32 -0.88 -25.34
C HIS A 254 20.61 -0.61 -26.10
N SER A 255 20.45 -0.01 -27.27
CA SER A 255 21.57 0.44 -28.12
C SER A 255 21.67 1.97 -28.20
N LEU A 256 20.83 2.70 -27.48
CA LEU A 256 20.77 4.16 -27.43
C LEU A 256 21.86 4.73 -26.54
N ARG A 257 22.50 5.82 -26.99
CA ARG A 257 23.43 6.64 -26.23
C ARG A 257 23.13 8.12 -26.40
N ASP A 258 23.52 8.90 -25.40
CA ASP A 258 23.54 10.37 -25.45
C ASP A 258 22.22 11.01 -25.90
N SER A 259 21.10 10.38 -25.59
CA SER A 259 19.77 10.89 -25.98
C SER A 259 19.00 11.42 -24.79
N SER A 260 18.27 12.51 -24.98
CA SER A 260 17.19 12.93 -24.08
C SER A 260 15.84 12.61 -24.70
N ALA A 261 14.82 12.44 -23.86
CA ALA A 261 13.48 12.19 -24.36
C ALA A 261 12.42 12.97 -23.56
N SER A 262 11.40 13.44 -24.28
CA SER A 262 10.17 13.96 -23.72
C SER A 262 8.99 13.21 -24.34
N SER A 263 8.13 12.68 -23.50
CA SER A 263 7.05 11.81 -23.96
C SER A 263 5.73 12.20 -23.30
N ILE A 264 4.65 12.08 -24.06
CA ILE A 264 3.27 12.28 -23.59
C ILE A 264 2.47 11.03 -23.95
N PHE A 265 1.79 10.47 -22.96
CA PHE A 265 0.94 9.31 -23.11
C PHE A 265 -0.46 9.66 -22.60
N ASN A 266 -1.48 9.47 -23.46
CA ASN A 266 -2.88 9.50 -23.11
C ASN A 266 -3.39 8.07 -23.24
N ILE A 267 -3.50 7.36 -22.14
CA ILE A 267 -3.75 5.92 -22.15
C ILE A 267 -4.99 5.55 -21.36
N ASN A 268 -5.65 4.51 -21.85
CA ASN A 268 -6.81 3.92 -21.22
C ASN A 268 -6.68 2.40 -21.24
N TRP A 269 -7.28 1.74 -20.24
CA TRP A 269 -7.44 0.29 -20.24
C TRP A 269 -8.73 -0.10 -19.53
N GLN A 270 -9.24 -1.27 -19.86
CA GLN A 270 -10.38 -1.85 -19.19
C GLN A 270 -9.91 -2.53 -17.90
N GLY A 271 -10.59 -2.26 -16.78
CA GLY A 271 -10.25 -2.78 -15.46
C GLY A 271 -9.73 -1.69 -14.50
N HIS A 272 -9.40 -2.14 -13.30
CA HIS A 272 -8.89 -1.28 -12.22
C HIS A 272 -7.40 -0.99 -12.38
N LEU A 273 -6.87 -0.17 -11.49
CA LEU A 273 -5.46 0.25 -11.53
C LEU A 273 -4.48 -0.96 -11.54
N LEU A 274 -4.77 -2.00 -10.78
CA LEU A 274 -3.93 -3.19 -10.67
C LEU A 274 -4.10 -4.17 -11.85
N ASP A 275 -5.17 -4.04 -12.63
CA ASP A 275 -5.45 -4.85 -13.82
C ASP A 275 -4.70 -4.34 -15.06
N PHE A 276 -3.77 -3.42 -14.88
CA PHE A 276 -2.96 -2.88 -15.94
C PHE A 276 -2.18 -4.00 -16.67
N GLU A 277 -2.55 -4.25 -17.91
CA GLU A 277 -1.86 -5.14 -18.84
C GLU A 277 -1.63 -4.39 -20.14
N LEU A 278 -0.39 -4.39 -20.61
CA LEU A 278 0.00 -3.60 -21.80
C LEU A 278 -0.74 -3.99 -23.08
N ASN A 279 -1.11 -5.25 -23.21
CA ASN A 279 -1.91 -5.74 -24.35
C ASN A 279 -3.37 -5.25 -24.31
N LYS A 280 -3.83 -4.70 -23.17
CA LYS A 280 -5.18 -4.12 -23.01
C LYS A 280 -5.17 -2.60 -23.05
N VAL A 281 -3.99 -1.97 -23.13
CA VAL A 281 -3.86 -0.51 -23.18
C VAL A 281 -4.14 0.00 -24.59
N TYR A 282 -4.94 1.03 -24.68
CA TYR A 282 -5.18 1.77 -25.91
C TYR A 282 -5.09 3.28 -25.65
N GLY A 283 -4.76 4.04 -26.68
CA GLY A 283 -4.62 5.48 -26.56
C GLY A 283 -3.63 6.07 -27.54
N LYS A 284 -3.09 7.24 -27.20
CA LYS A 284 -2.14 7.98 -28.01
C LYS A 284 -0.88 8.23 -27.22
N PHE A 285 0.26 8.09 -27.88
CA PHE A 285 1.55 8.47 -27.30
C PHE A 285 2.36 9.27 -28.31
N THR A 286 3.14 10.20 -27.80
CA THR A 286 4.09 11.01 -28.56
C THR A 286 5.42 10.92 -27.84
N VAL A 287 6.49 10.58 -28.55
CA VAL A 287 7.85 10.51 -28.03
C VAL A 287 8.74 11.39 -28.89
N ASN A 288 9.33 12.40 -28.29
CA ASN A 288 10.34 13.26 -28.90
C ASN A 288 11.71 12.90 -28.30
N MET A 289 12.63 12.49 -29.14
CA MET A 289 14.01 12.18 -28.77
C MET A 289 14.97 13.13 -29.46
N VAL A 290 15.97 13.59 -28.72
CA VAL A 290 16.97 14.55 -29.21
C VAL A 290 18.38 14.04 -28.90
N ASN A 291 19.31 14.29 -29.82
CA ASN A 291 20.75 14.03 -29.68
C ASN A 291 21.15 12.55 -29.49
N GLY A 292 20.33 11.61 -29.96
CA GLY A 292 20.59 10.19 -29.78
C GLY A 292 21.63 9.63 -30.76
N ARG A 293 22.50 8.72 -30.24
CA ARG A 293 23.36 7.87 -31.06
C ARG A 293 23.01 6.42 -30.84
N LEU A 294 23.05 5.63 -31.91
CA LEU A 294 22.90 4.18 -31.81
C LEU A 294 24.27 3.53 -31.76
N LYS A 295 24.52 2.68 -30.79
CA LYS A 295 25.70 1.79 -30.86
C LYS A 295 25.69 1.08 -32.20
N LYS A 296 26.86 0.95 -32.88
CA LYS A 296 27.01 0.15 -34.10
C LYS A 296 26.35 -1.21 -33.91
N VAL A 297 25.14 -1.34 -34.37
CA VAL A 297 24.45 -2.62 -34.52
C VAL A 297 24.93 -3.10 -35.88
N GLY A 298 25.66 -4.21 -35.92
CA GLY A 298 26.16 -4.75 -37.18
C GLY A 298 25.03 -4.84 -38.21
N ASN A 299 25.33 -4.62 -39.45
CA ASN A 299 24.66 -4.59 -40.78
C ASN A 299 23.13 -4.82 -40.89
N ARG A 300 22.32 -4.51 -39.89
CA ARG A 300 20.87 -4.73 -39.94
C ARG A 300 20.11 -3.49 -39.45
N ALA A 301 19.95 -2.52 -40.33
CA ALA A 301 19.04 -1.37 -40.13
C ALA A 301 17.62 -1.83 -39.72
N SER A 302 17.21 -3.00 -40.14
CA SER A 302 15.93 -3.62 -39.78
C SER A 302 15.71 -3.81 -38.27
N ARG A 303 16.76 -3.87 -37.47
CA ARG A 303 16.67 -3.99 -36.00
C ARG A 303 16.21 -2.71 -35.32
N ILE A 304 16.46 -1.55 -35.94
CA ILE A 304 16.03 -0.25 -35.42
C ILE A 304 14.54 -0.05 -35.66
N PHE A 305 14.07 -0.41 -36.86
CA PHE A 305 12.66 -0.35 -37.18
C PHE A 305 11.83 -1.39 -36.41
N GLY A 306 12.43 -2.51 -36.00
CA GLY A 306 11.79 -3.48 -35.10
C GLY A 306 11.47 -2.91 -33.70
N LEU A 307 12.19 -1.88 -33.24
CA LEU A 307 11.83 -1.17 -32.00
C LEU A 307 10.53 -0.35 -32.13
N PHE A 308 10.18 0.02 -33.35
CA PHE A 308 8.97 0.80 -33.66
C PHE A 308 7.87 -0.03 -34.33
N ASN A 309 8.10 -1.35 -34.49
CA ASN A 309 7.05 -2.25 -34.97
C ASN A 309 5.97 -2.39 -33.91
N ILE A 310 4.75 -2.01 -34.25
CA ILE A 310 3.59 -1.96 -33.35
C ILE A 310 3.30 -3.37 -32.75
N ASP A 311 3.49 -4.44 -33.52
CA ASP A 311 3.30 -5.82 -33.05
C ASP A 311 4.36 -6.29 -32.05
N LEU A 312 5.56 -5.72 -32.11
CA LEU A 312 6.64 -5.95 -31.15
C LEU A 312 6.61 -4.97 -29.97
N LEU A 313 5.97 -3.81 -30.13
CA LEU A 313 5.79 -2.83 -29.04
C LEU A 313 4.99 -3.43 -27.89
N THR A 314 3.96 -4.20 -28.15
CA THR A 314 3.17 -4.86 -27.10
C THR A 314 4.02 -5.87 -26.31
N LYS A 315 4.84 -6.71 -26.96
CA LYS A 315 5.78 -7.62 -26.29
C LYS A 315 6.87 -6.86 -25.53
N ARG A 316 7.41 -5.77 -26.10
CA ARG A 316 8.49 -5.01 -25.48
C ARG A 316 8.02 -4.13 -24.34
N LEU A 317 6.82 -3.61 -24.43
CA LEU A 317 6.18 -2.88 -23.34
C LEU A 317 5.71 -3.82 -22.21
N SER A 318 5.47 -5.12 -22.49
CA SER A 318 5.26 -6.13 -21.45
C SER A 318 6.57 -6.56 -20.75
N LEU A 319 7.72 -5.97 -21.16
CA LEU A 319 9.05 -6.31 -20.66
C LEU A 319 9.50 -7.74 -21.01
N ASP A 320 8.85 -8.35 -21.99
CA ASP A 320 9.23 -9.63 -22.55
C ASP A 320 10.26 -9.40 -23.67
N PHE A 321 11.53 -9.62 -23.35
CA PHE A 321 12.66 -9.52 -24.27
C PHE A 321 13.27 -10.90 -24.57
N ASP A 322 12.58 -11.98 -24.21
CA ASP A 322 13.07 -13.34 -24.36
C ASP A 322 13.43 -13.66 -25.82
N ASP A 323 12.68 -13.09 -26.77
CA ASP A 323 12.94 -13.22 -28.20
C ASP A 323 14.24 -12.50 -28.66
N VAL A 324 14.63 -11.44 -27.97
CA VAL A 324 15.82 -10.63 -28.28
C VAL A 324 17.06 -11.20 -27.63
N THR A 325 16.91 -11.76 -26.42
CA THR A 325 18.04 -12.27 -25.64
C THR A 325 18.47 -13.69 -26.04
N LYS A 326 17.54 -14.53 -26.48
CA LYS A 326 17.82 -15.95 -26.81
C LYS A 326 18.20 -16.18 -28.26
N ASN A 327 17.64 -15.44 -29.21
CA ASN A 327 17.80 -15.75 -30.64
C ASN A 327 18.52 -14.70 -31.46
N GLY A 328 18.96 -13.60 -30.88
CA GLY A 328 19.54 -12.47 -31.65
C GLY A 328 18.71 -12.21 -32.90
N PHE A 329 18.45 -11.00 -33.24
CA PHE A 329 17.66 -10.67 -34.44
C PHE A 329 18.29 -11.21 -35.72
#